data_40edca4aa3b3abb3400b6a3372249b32
#
_entry.id   40edca4aa3b3abb3400b6a3372249b32
#
_cell.length_a   1.000
_cell.length_b   1.000
_cell.length_c   1.000
_cell.angle_alpha   90.00
_cell.angle_beta   90.00
_cell.angle_gamma   90.00
#
_symmetry.space_group_name_H-M   'P 1'
#
loop_
_entity.id
_entity.type
_entity.pdbx_description
1 polymer ?
#
loop_
_entity_poly.entity_id
_entity_poly.type
_entity_poly.pdbx_seq_one_letter_code
_entity_poly.pdbx_strand_id
1 'polypeptide(L)'
;LISFKKILVFFSFWLSCTLLNAQEDHVLKPPRDYEKHPAKTALFIELGGNAGLYSLNIDQIYYYKEKIRLTVRAGLAINPHGVYVEQAYVLEQNVVLFKNPHHLEIGIGITTQRQYNESCTIPDTYLWENVWYSTLRCGYRYQKQDDGFFLKAALTPVFMQQSNCGFDAHYFQLWAGVGVGMSF
;
A
#
# COMPACT_ATOMS: atom_id res chain seq x y z
N LEU A 1 -9.93 19.02 12.59
CA LEU A 1 -9.20 17.77 12.93
C LEU A 1 -10.16 16.58 12.85
N ILE A 2 -10.07 15.78 11.80
CA ILE A 2 -10.85 14.53 11.71
C ILE A 2 -10.16 13.54 12.65
N SER A 3 -10.84 13.15 13.72
CA SER A 3 -10.29 12.21 14.71
C SER A 3 -9.97 10.87 14.03
N PHE A 4 -8.80 10.31 14.31
CA PHE A 4 -8.33 9.01 13.83
C PHE A 4 -9.39 7.90 14.00
N LYS A 5 -10.19 7.96 15.09
CA LYS A 5 -11.34 7.06 15.32
C LYS A 5 -12.37 7.12 14.20
N LYS A 6 -12.63 8.31 13.61
CA LYS A 6 -13.60 8.47 12.51
C LYS A 6 -13.10 7.87 11.20
N ILE A 7 -11.79 7.97 10.95
CA ILE A 7 -11.15 7.36 9.75
C ILE A 7 -11.20 5.84 9.86
N LEU A 8 -10.91 5.28 11.04
CA LEU A 8 -10.95 3.83 11.27
C LEU A 8 -12.35 3.26 11.12
N VAL A 9 -13.38 3.97 11.62
CA VAL A 9 -14.79 3.57 11.47
C VAL A 9 -15.24 3.65 10.01
N PHE A 10 -14.80 4.66 9.27
CA PHE A 10 -15.13 4.79 7.85
C PHE A 10 -14.48 3.67 7.02
N PHE A 11 -13.24 3.31 7.34
CA PHE A 11 -12.51 2.23 6.67
C PHE A 11 -13.10 0.84 6.99
N SER A 12 -13.52 0.61 8.25
CA SER A 12 -14.17 -0.64 8.64
C SER A 12 -15.57 -0.79 8.04
N PHE A 13 -16.34 0.30 7.95
CA PHE A 13 -17.64 0.31 7.30
C PHE A 13 -17.54 0.05 5.79
N TRP A 14 -16.54 0.67 5.14
CA TRP A 14 -16.31 0.48 3.70
C TRP A 14 -15.84 -0.95 3.39
N LEU A 15 -14.98 -1.52 4.23
CA LEU A 15 -14.52 -2.91 4.11
C LEU A 15 -15.69 -3.90 4.31
N SER A 16 -16.60 -3.63 5.24
CA SER A 16 -17.78 -4.48 5.47
C SER A 16 -18.77 -4.42 4.29
N CYS A 17 -18.99 -3.25 3.70
CA CYS A 17 -19.84 -3.11 2.51
C CYS A 17 -19.31 -3.85 1.29
N THR A 18 -17.96 -3.91 1.10
CA THR A 18 -17.37 -4.64 -0.01
C THR A 18 -17.43 -6.15 0.19
N LEU A 19 -17.36 -6.64 1.42
CA LEU A 19 -17.48 -8.07 1.75
C LEU A 19 -18.92 -8.59 1.58
N LEU A 20 -19.93 -7.77 1.88
CA LEU A 20 -21.35 -8.15 1.72
C LEU A 20 -21.76 -8.28 0.25
N ASN A 21 -21.19 -7.48 -0.65
CA ASN A 21 -21.47 -7.59 -2.09
C ASN A 21 -20.75 -8.75 -2.80
N ALA A 22 -19.79 -9.39 -2.15
CA ALA A 22 -19.05 -10.52 -2.71
C ALA A 22 -19.79 -11.87 -2.58
N GLN A 23 -20.93 -11.92 -1.88
CA GLN A 23 -21.65 -13.17 -1.61
C GLN A 23 -22.76 -13.53 -2.60
N GLU A 24 -23.11 -12.69 -3.57
CA GLU A 24 -24.34 -12.88 -4.38
C GLU A 24 -24.18 -13.56 -5.74
N ASP A 25 -23.02 -14.04 -6.17
CA ASP A 25 -22.85 -14.63 -7.49
C ASP A 25 -22.55 -16.15 -7.52
N HIS A 26 -23.24 -16.95 -6.71
CA HIS A 26 -23.29 -18.40 -6.89
C HIS A 26 -24.45 -18.85 -7.80
N VAL A 27 -24.52 -18.30 -8.98
CA VAL A 27 -25.31 -18.92 -10.05
C VAL A 27 -24.39 -19.95 -10.76
N LEU A 28 -24.79 -21.22 -10.67
CA LEU A 28 -24.15 -22.34 -11.38
C LEU A 28 -24.14 -22.05 -12.89
N LYS A 29 -23.01 -21.57 -13.40
CA LYS A 29 -22.73 -21.48 -14.83
C LYS A 29 -22.19 -22.84 -15.31
N PRO A 30 -22.60 -23.29 -16.54
CA PRO A 30 -22.10 -24.54 -17.10
C PRO A 30 -20.57 -24.51 -17.27
N PRO A 31 -19.91 -25.68 -17.38
CA PRO A 31 -18.45 -25.77 -17.47
C PRO A 31 -17.95 -24.95 -18.66
N ARG A 32 -17.29 -23.84 -18.35
CA ARG A 32 -16.56 -23.07 -19.33
C ARG A 32 -15.21 -23.75 -19.56
N ASP A 33 -14.80 -23.77 -20.81
CA ASP A 33 -13.42 -24.03 -21.21
C ASP A 33 -12.47 -23.34 -20.21
N TYR A 34 -11.36 -23.98 -19.89
CA TYR A 34 -10.32 -23.55 -18.95
C TYR A 34 -9.94 -22.07 -19.19
N GLU A 35 -10.78 -21.16 -18.75
CA GLU A 35 -10.40 -19.75 -18.64
C GLU A 35 -9.33 -19.74 -17.53
N LYS A 36 -8.09 -19.56 -17.95
CA LYS A 36 -6.99 -19.29 -17.03
C LYS A 36 -7.42 -18.20 -16.06
N HIS A 37 -7.53 -18.54 -14.80
CA HIS A 37 -7.88 -17.56 -13.79
C HIS A 37 -6.83 -16.45 -13.79
N PRO A 38 -7.23 -15.17 -13.88
CA PRO A 38 -6.26 -14.09 -13.89
C PRO A 38 -5.43 -14.13 -12.60
N ALA A 39 -4.12 -13.94 -12.73
CA ALA A 39 -3.23 -13.80 -11.59
C ALA A 39 -3.77 -12.74 -10.62
N LYS A 40 -4.12 -13.16 -9.41
CA LYS A 40 -4.79 -12.31 -8.42
C LYS A 40 -3.83 -11.76 -7.38
N THR A 41 -2.71 -12.43 -7.18
CA THR A 41 -1.74 -12.10 -6.15
C THR A 41 -0.43 -11.69 -6.82
N ALA A 42 0.22 -10.66 -6.31
CA ALA A 42 1.58 -10.31 -6.69
C ALA A 42 2.47 -10.20 -5.44
N LEU A 43 3.65 -10.81 -5.51
CA LEU A 43 4.73 -10.63 -4.54
C LEU A 43 5.86 -9.85 -5.21
N PHE A 44 6.31 -8.78 -4.59
CA PHE A 44 7.34 -7.93 -5.19
C PHE A 44 8.17 -7.19 -4.14
N ILE A 45 9.39 -6.84 -4.54
CA ILE A 45 10.26 -5.91 -3.83
C ILE A 45 10.08 -4.54 -4.47
N GLU A 46 9.89 -3.50 -3.68
CA GLU A 46 9.85 -2.11 -4.14
C GLU A 46 11.07 -1.38 -3.58
N LEU A 47 11.75 -0.66 -4.44
CA LEU A 47 12.83 0.27 -4.10
C LEU A 47 12.25 1.68 -4.09
N GLY A 48 12.46 2.41 -3.02
CA GLY A 48 11.80 3.70 -2.79
C GLY A 48 10.33 3.54 -2.42
N GLY A 49 9.51 4.53 -2.79
CA GLY A 49 8.08 4.54 -2.44
C GLY A 49 7.83 4.93 -0.99
N ASN A 50 6.67 4.57 -0.47
CA ASN A 50 6.18 5.02 0.84
C ASN A 50 6.73 4.25 2.05
N ALA A 51 7.58 3.26 1.86
CA ALA A 51 8.18 2.47 2.93
C ALA A 51 9.65 2.80 3.19
N GLY A 52 10.21 3.76 2.46
CA GLY A 52 11.62 4.16 2.57
C GLY A 52 12.49 3.53 1.47
N LEU A 53 13.66 2.98 1.83
CA LEU A 53 14.65 2.51 0.85
C LEU A 53 14.18 1.29 0.07
N TYR A 54 13.66 0.30 0.75
CA TYR A 54 13.13 -0.92 0.12
C TYR A 54 12.03 -1.55 0.97
N SER A 55 11.13 -2.29 0.32
CA SER A 55 10.07 -3.03 1.00
C SER A 55 9.73 -4.32 0.28
N LEU A 56 9.33 -5.33 1.06
CA LEU A 56 8.71 -6.55 0.55
C LEU A 56 7.20 -6.37 0.61
N ASN A 57 6.51 -6.67 -0.47
CA ASN A 57 5.10 -6.36 -0.61
C ASN A 57 4.32 -7.54 -1.17
N ILE A 58 3.09 -7.66 -0.70
CA ILE A 58 2.05 -8.49 -1.28
C ILE A 58 0.91 -7.59 -1.74
N ASP A 59 0.41 -7.82 -2.94
CA ASP A 59 -0.71 -7.10 -3.54
C ASP A 59 -1.76 -8.12 -3.98
N GLN A 60 -3.00 -7.95 -3.54
CA GLN A 60 -4.10 -8.88 -3.79
C GLN A 60 -5.23 -8.17 -4.54
N ILE A 61 -5.61 -8.68 -5.72
CA ILE A 61 -6.80 -8.27 -6.44
C ILE A 61 -8.00 -8.95 -5.77
N TYR A 62 -8.92 -8.18 -5.22
CA TYR A 62 -10.14 -8.70 -4.59
C TYR A 62 -11.41 -8.38 -5.39
N TYR A 63 -11.36 -7.44 -6.33
CA TYR A 63 -12.45 -7.12 -7.24
C TYR A 63 -11.93 -6.91 -8.65
N TYR A 64 -12.64 -7.48 -9.62
CA TYR A 64 -12.31 -7.38 -11.04
C TYR A 64 -13.58 -7.19 -11.85
N LYS A 65 -13.65 -6.11 -12.62
CA LYS A 65 -14.73 -5.86 -13.58
C LYS A 65 -14.16 -5.19 -14.84
N GLU A 66 -14.21 -5.87 -15.97
CA GLU A 66 -13.77 -5.38 -17.28
C GLU A 66 -12.38 -4.71 -17.27
N LYS A 67 -12.35 -3.37 -17.08
CA LYS A 67 -11.15 -2.53 -17.14
C LYS A 67 -10.69 -2.02 -15.77
N ILE A 68 -11.43 -2.37 -14.71
CA ILE A 68 -11.19 -1.87 -13.35
C ILE A 68 -10.88 -3.06 -12.44
N ARG A 69 -9.82 -2.96 -11.69
CA ARG A 69 -9.46 -3.90 -10.62
C ARG A 69 -9.25 -3.13 -9.34
N LEU A 70 -9.73 -3.67 -8.23
CA LEU A 70 -9.43 -3.14 -6.92
C LEU A 70 -8.44 -4.09 -6.25
N THR A 71 -7.37 -3.50 -5.70
CA THR A 71 -6.33 -4.26 -5.02
C THR A 71 -6.06 -3.71 -3.64
N VAL A 72 -5.69 -4.58 -2.73
CA VAL A 72 -5.14 -4.22 -1.43
C VAL A 72 -3.69 -4.64 -1.40
N ARG A 73 -2.82 -3.74 -0.97
CA ARG A 73 -1.38 -3.98 -0.81
C ARG A 73 -1.02 -3.91 0.67
N ALA A 74 -0.25 -4.89 1.12
CA ALA A 74 0.46 -4.86 2.40
C ALA A 74 1.96 -4.93 2.14
N GLY A 75 2.75 -4.17 2.89
CA GLY A 75 4.20 -4.10 2.75
C GLY A 75 4.92 -4.00 4.08
N LEU A 76 6.12 -4.56 4.11
CA LEU A 76 7.04 -4.51 5.23
C LEU A 76 8.39 -3.99 4.74
N ALA A 77 8.95 -3.01 5.44
CA ALA A 77 10.30 -2.51 5.21
C ALA A 77 11.14 -2.59 6.49
N ILE A 78 12.42 -2.80 6.28
CA ILE A 78 13.44 -2.80 7.33
C ILE A 78 14.53 -1.83 6.87
N ASN A 79 14.59 -0.66 7.47
CA ASN A 79 15.52 0.40 7.09
C ASN A 79 16.68 0.46 8.11
N PRO A 80 17.90 0.06 7.74
CA PRO A 80 19.03 0.22 8.63
C PRO A 80 19.38 1.70 8.77
N HIS A 81 19.46 2.19 10.00
CA HIS A 81 19.87 3.54 10.35
C HIS A 81 20.99 3.50 11.40
N GLY A 82 22.23 3.54 10.94
CA GLY A 82 23.40 3.38 11.79
C GLY A 82 23.42 2.01 12.50
N VAL A 83 23.37 2.02 13.84
CA VAL A 83 23.31 0.80 14.67
C VAL A 83 21.88 0.32 14.94
N TYR A 84 20.88 1.07 14.52
CA TYR A 84 19.46 0.78 14.74
C TYR A 84 18.77 0.32 13.47
N VAL A 85 17.66 -0.38 13.63
CA VAL A 85 16.87 -0.91 12.52
C VAL A 85 15.45 -0.37 12.66
N GLU A 86 15.08 0.52 11.77
CA GLU A 86 13.73 1.05 11.67
C GLU A 86 12.83 0.10 10.88
N GLN A 87 11.58 0.00 11.29
CA GLN A 87 10.59 -0.85 10.65
C GLN A 87 9.44 0.00 10.13
N ALA A 88 9.03 -0.25 8.90
CA ALA A 88 7.85 0.38 8.32
C ALA A 88 6.84 -0.67 7.83
N TYR A 89 5.57 -0.40 8.05
CA TYR A 89 4.45 -1.21 7.62
C TYR A 89 3.55 -0.37 6.73
N VAL A 90 3.22 -0.90 5.58
CA VAL A 90 2.42 -0.23 4.54
C VAL A 90 1.11 -0.96 4.39
N LEU A 91 0.02 -0.21 4.30
CA LEU A 91 -1.27 -0.71 3.86
C LEU A 91 -1.85 0.29 2.84
N GLU A 92 -2.15 -0.20 1.64
CA GLU A 92 -2.71 0.61 0.55
C GLU A 92 -3.91 -0.05 -0.09
N GLN A 93 -4.85 0.78 -0.49
CA GLN A 93 -5.95 0.44 -1.38
C GLN A 93 -5.68 1.07 -2.75
N ASN A 94 -5.69 0.26 -3.81
CA ASN A 94 -5.40 0.74 -5.15
C ASN A 94 -6.55 0.41 -6.12
N VAL A 95 -6.72 1.29 -7.09
CA VAL A 95 -7.54 1.11 -8.28
C VAL A 95 -6.60 0.94 -9.46
N VAL A 96 -6.71 -0.18 -10.15
CA VAL A 96 -5.90 -0.51 -11.33
C VAL A 96 -6.80 -0.43 -12.55
N LEU A 97 -6.44 0.44 -13.48
CA LEU A 97 -7.23 0.78 -14.66
C LEU A 97 -6.57 0.24 -15.93
N PHE A 98 -7.41 0.09 -17.00
CA PHE A 98 -7.07 -0.38 -18.33
C PHE A 98 -6.90 -1.91 -18.45
N LYS A 99 -6.68 -2.35 -19.70
CA LYS A 99 -6.54 -3.77 -20.04
C LYS A 99 -5.08 -4.24 -19.96
N ASN A 100 -4.93 -5.53 -19.75
CA ASN A 100 -3.64 -6.23 -19.74
C ASN A 100 -2.79 -5.94 -21.00
N PRO A 101 -1.45 -5.93 -20.84
CA PRO A 101 -0.69 -6.07 -19.59
C PRO A 101 -0.32 -4.74 -18.93
N HIS A 102 -0.72 -3.61 -19.51
CA HIS A 102 -0.34 -2.26 -19.11
C HIS A 102 -1.46 -1.58 -18.35
N HIS A 103 -1.19 -1.10 -17.15
CA HIS A 103 -2.20 -0.52 -16.27
C HIS A 103 -1.73 0.81 -15.68
N LEU A 104 -2.69 1.70 -15.44
CA LEU A 104 -2.54 2.84 -14.54
C LEU A 104 -2.99 2.40 -13.15
N GLU A 105 -2.18 2.70 -12.12
CA GLU A 105 -2.50 2.43 -10.72
C GLU A 105 -2.66 3.75 -9.98
N ILE A 106 -3.78 3.92 -9.27
CA ILE A 106 -4.04 5.05 -8.39
C ILE A 106 -4.43 4.49 -7.04
N GLY A 107 -3.84 5.00 -5.97
CA GLY A 107 -4.07 4.46 -4.64
C GLY A 107 -4.00 5.49 -3.52
N ILE A 108 -4.52 5.05 -2.40
CA ILE A 108 -4.42 5.74 -1.12
C ILE A 108 -3.96 4.74 -0.06
N GLY A 109 -3.09 5.16 0.82
CA GLY A 109 -2.55 4.29 1.85
C GLY A 109 -2.20 4.99 3.14
N ILE A 110 -1.81 4.16 4.09
CA ILE A 110 -1.25 4.56 5.36
C ILE A 110 0.02 3.77 5.60
N THR A 111 1.04 4.47 6.08
CA THR A 111 2.29 3.84 6.50
C THR A 111 2.54 4.19 7.96
N THR A 112 2.94 3.20 8.75
CA THR A 112 3.47 3.41 10.09
C THR A 112 4.94 3.03 10.10
N GLN A 113 5.77 3.87 10.69
CA GLN A 113 7.19 3.65 10.81
C GLN A 113 7.60 3.77 12.28
N ARG A 114 8.35 2.79 12.74
CA ARG A 114 8.97 2.82 14.05
C ARG A 114 10.38 3.38 13.90
N GLN A 115 10.58 4.58 14.44
CA GLN A 115 11.82 5.36 14.34
C GLN A 115 12.48 5.52 15.72
N TYR A 116 13.79 5.69 15.71
CA TYR A 116 14.59 5.96 16.91
C TYR A 116 14.99 7.42 16.92
N ASN A 117 14.26 8.23 17.68
CA ASN A 117 14.42 9.68 17.73
C ASN A 117 14.90 10.17 19.08
N GLU A 118 15.59 11.32 19.10
CA GLU A 118 15.95 12.01 20.31
C GLU A 118 14.70 12.50 21.05
N SER A 119 14.69 12.26 22.38
CA SER A 119 13.56 12.66 23.23
C SER A 119 13.50 14.17 23.38
N CYS A 120 12.32 14.75 23.19
CA CYS A 120 12.09 16.16 23.41
C CYS A 120 12.11 16.59 24.90
N THR A 121 11.94 15.64 25.81
CA THR A 121 11.77 15.91 27.23
C THR A 121 13.08 15.78 28.01
N ILE A 122 13.96 14.91 27.54
CA ILE A 122 15.23 14.60 28.25
C ILE A 122 16.34 14.70 27.19
N PRO A 123 17.24 15.70 27.27
CA PRO A 123 18.38 15.82 26.37
C PRO A 123 19.24 14.54 26.33
N ASP A 124 19.84 14.24 25.20
CA ASP A 124 20.71 13.08 24.96
C ASP A 124 20.06 11.70 25.20
N THR A 125 18.72 11.67 25.28
CA THR A 125 17.95 10.44 25.44
C THR A 125 17.20 10.13 24.15
N TYR A 126 17.39 8.93 23.61
CA TYR A 126 16.72 8.46 22.40
C TYR A 126 15.64 7.46 22.76
N LEU A 127 14.48 7.61 22.13
CA LEU A 127 13.31 6.76 22.35
C LEU A 127 12.78 6.23 21.02
N TRP A 128 12.12 5.07 21.08
CA TRP A 128 11.38 4.52 19.96
C TRP A 128 10.03 5.20 19.84
N GLU A 129 9.77 5.80 18.68
CA GLU A 129 8.51 6.44 18.36
C GLU A 129 7.84 5.80 17.14
N ASN A 130 6.51 5.77 17.13
CA ASN A 130 5.73 5.33 15.98
C ASN A 130 5.20 6.56 15.25
N VAL A 131 5.64 6.76 14.02
CA VAL A 131 5.20 7.83 13.14
C VAL A 131 4.21 7.27 12.13
N TRP A 132 3.14 8.01 11.88
CA TRP A 132 2.09 7.64 10.93
C TRP A 132 2.02 8.68 9.82
N TYR A 133 1.91 8.24 8.59
CA TYR A 133 1.69 9.13 7.46
C TYR A 133 0.73 8.53 6.44
N SER A 134 -0.01 9.43 5.81
CA SER A 134 -0.92 9.11 4.73
C SER A 134 -0.19 9.22 3.40
N THR A 135 -0.49 8.34 2.47
CA THR A 135 0.15 8.31 1.16
C THR A 135 -0.90 8.27 0.07
N LEU A 136 -0.58 8.94 -1.04
CA LEU A 136 -1.24 8.72 -2.31
C LEU A 136 -0.28 7.96 -3.23
N ARG A 137 -0.82 7.32 -4.25
CA ARG A 137 -0.04 6.64 -5.28
C ARG A 137 -0.62 6.94 -6.64
N CYS A 138 0.26 7.27 -7.59
CA CYS A 138 -0.10 7.35 -8.99
C CYS A 138 1.04 6.76 -9.81
N GLY A 139 0.77 5.71 -10.60
CA GLY A 139 1.84 5.01 -11.27
C GLY A 139 1.40 4.06 -12.36
N TYR A 140 2.40 3.46 -12.97
CA TYR A 140 2.29 2.45 -13.99
C TYR A 140 2.51 1.06 -13.37
N ARG A 141 1.70 0.09 -13.81
CA ARG A 141 1.79 -1.33 -13.43
C ARG A 141 1.78 -2.19 -14.69
N TYR A 142 2.78 -3.06 -14.82
CA TYR A 142 2.81 -4.13 -15.80
C TYR A 142 2.48 -5.44 -15.10
N GLN A 143 1.39 -6.06 -15.50
CA GLN A 143 0.96 -7.36 -15.00
C GLN A 143 0.20 -8.09 -16.08
N LYS A 144 0.70 -9.25 -16.48
CA LYS A 144 -0.01 -10.14 -17.41
C LYS A 144 -1.26 -10.71 -16.73
N GLN A 145 -2.20 -11.18 -17.54
CA GLN A 145 -3.38 -11.87 -17.04
C GLN A 145 -3.02 -13.23 -16.45
N ASP A 146 -2.05 -13.90 -17.06
CA ASP A 146 -1.48 -15.15 -16.59
C ASP A 146 -0.38 -14.86 -15.55
N ASP A 147 0.07 -15.91 -14.86
CA ASP A 147 1.20 -15.84 -13.95
C ASP A 147 2.46 -15.32 -14.64
N GLY A 148 3.34 -14.67 -13.89
CA GLY A 148 4.61 -14.26 -14.38
C GLY A 148 5.13 -12.93 -13.88
N PHE A 149 5.94 -12.29 -14.70
CA PHE A 149 6.64 -11.07 -14.34
C PHE A 149 5.69 -9.92 -14.00
N PHE A 150 6.00 -9.26 -12.91
CA PHE A 150 5.30 -8.09 -12.37
C PHE A 150 6.28 -6.92 -12.25
N LEU A 151 5.89 -5.76 -12.76
CA LEU A 151 6.65 -4.51 -12.65
C LEU A 151 5.70 -3.37 -12.30
N LYS A 152 6.15 -2.46 -11.45
CA LYS A 152 5.44 -1.20 -11.20
C LYS A 152 6.42 -0.05 -10.99
N ALA A 153 6.00 1.15 -11.36
CA ALA A 153 6.70 2.40 -11.06
C ALA A 153 5.66 3.46 -10.70
N ALA A 154 5.86 4.15 -9.59
CA ALA A 154 4.87 5.10 -9.10
C ALA A 154 5.50 6.30 -8.42
N LEU A 155 4.80 7.43 -8.52
CA LEU A 155 4.97 8.58 -7.65
C LEU A 155 4.09 8.39 -6.42
N THR A 156 4.67 8.70 -5.26
CA THR A 156 4.01 8.50 -3.96
C THR A 156 4.11 9.77 -3.13
N PRO A 157 3.16 10.71 -3.27
CA PRO A 157 3.02 11.83 -2.35
C PRO A 157 2.77 11.32 -0.93
N VAL A 158 3.57 11.80 0.02
CA VAL A 158 3.52 11.43 1.44
C VAL A 158 3.15 12.66 2.24
N PHE A 159 2.14 12.52 3.09
CA PHE A 159 1.66 13.56 4.00
C PHE A 159 1.92 13.10 5.42
N MET A 160 2.90 13.72 6.05
CA MET A 160 3.26 13.44 7.45
C MET A 160 2.73 14.53 8.34
N GLN A 161 2.13 14.12 9.45
CA GLN A 161 1.87 14.98 10.58
C GLN A 161 2.78 14.52 11.70
N GLN A 162 3.79 15.30 11.99
CA GLN A 162 4.71 15.03 13.08
C GLN A 162 4.45 16.06 14.18
N SER A 163 4.15 15.56 15.36
CA SER A 163 4.04 16.38 16.56
C SER A 163 5.30 16.15 17.40
N ASN A 164 6.32 16.95 17.16
CA ASN A 164 7.56 16.89 17.93
C ASN A 164 7.67 18.11 18.83
N CYS A 165 7.98 17.88 20.12
CA CYS A 165 8.34 18.92 21.08
C CYS A 165 7.31 20.04 21.21
N GLY A 166 6.01 19.73 21.05
CA GLY A 166 4.92 20.73 21.15
C GLY A 166 4.68 21.57 19.90
N PHE A 167 5.37 21.26 18.80
CA PHE A 167 5.12 21.87 17.49
C PHE A 167 4.52 20.85 16.56
N ASP A 168 3.31 21.13 16.05
CA ASP A 168 2.69 20.37 14.99
C ASP A 168 3.26 20.83 13.64
N ALA A 169 4.00 19.97 12.97
CA ALA A 169 4.52 20.24 11.64
C ALA A 169 3.86 19.30 10.62
N HIS A 170 3.38 19.90 9.54
CA HIS A 170 2.87 19.16 8.39
C HIS A 170 3.92 19.15 7.29
N TYR A 171 4.36 17.97 6.91
CA TYR A 171 5.34 17.81 5.83
C TYR A 171 4.69 17.13 4.63
N PHE A 172 4.98 17.70 3.47
CA PHE A 172 4.70 17.08 2.19
C PHE A 172 6.02 16.64 1.56
N GLN A 173 6.09 15.38 1.16
CA GLN A 173 7.23 14.85 0.43
C GLN A 173 6.73 14.08 -0.78
N LEU A 174 7.39 14.27 -1.92
CA LEU A 174 7.14 13.50 -3.13
C LEU A 174 8.21 12.41 -3.26
N TRP A 175 7.79 11.17 -3.12
CA TRP A 175 8.63 10.01 -3.30
C TRP A 175 8.30 9.30 -4.61
N ALA A 176 9.24 8.51 -5.09
CA ALA A 176 9.05 7.63 -6.23
C ALA A 176 9.52 6.22 -5.86
N GLY A 177 8.85 5.22 -6.41
CA GLY A 177 9.20 3.82 -6.17
C GLY A 177 9.12 3.00 -7.44
N VAL A 178 9.99 1.99 -7.53
CA VAL A 178 10.00 0.97 -8.57
C VAL A 178 9.92 -0.40 -7.92
N GLY A 179 8.93 -1.19 -8.30
CA GLY A 179 8.71 -2.53 -7.79
C GLY A 179 8.86 -3.60 -8.86
N VAL A 180 9.51 -4.71 -8.52
CA VAL A 180 9.69 -5.86 -9.39
C VAL A 180 9.37 -7.15 -8.63
N GLY A 181 8.71 -8.10 -9.28
CA GLY A 181 8.31 -9.35 -8.67
C GLY A 181 7.58 -10.29 -9.61
N MET A 182 6.71 -11.11 -9.04
CA MET A 182 5.92 -12.10 -9.75
C MET A 182 4.45 -12.00 -9.35
N SER A 183 3.57 -12.27 -10.32
CA SER A 183 2.12 -12.44 -10.10
C SER A 183 1.71 -13.89 -10.36
N PHE A 184 0.74 -14.39 -9.58
CA PHE A 184 0.18 -15.75 -9.63
C PHE A 184 -1.26 -15.80 -9.14
#